data_5cf6edd74c03dfe257cfe0c4a39649f4
#
_entry.id   5cf6edd74c03dfe257cfe0c4a39649f4
#
_cell.length_a   1.000
_cell.length_b   1.000
_cell.length_c   1.000
_cell.angle_alpha   90.00
_cell.angle_beta   90.00
_cell.angle_gamma   90.00
#
_symmetry.space_group_name_H-M   'P 1'
#
loop_
_entity.id
_entity.type
_entity.pdbx_description
1 polymer ?
#
loop_
_entity_poly.entity_id
_entity_poly.type
_entity_poly.pdbx_seq_one_letter_code
_entity_poly.pdbx_strand_id
1 'polypeptide(L)'
;MELKNIIILTQVKGIGPAFFKKNRSKLKFSNDYMSFIKEINENALLELSMYEKFAERVLADCNSLGIKPISCLSPEYPKQLLEINDPPAVIYIKGNENLLNKVIAIIGTRHSTPLGNIIAERLGKHFSQEYAICNGLVEGIDEHSVCYNGEITSKALGIISGGLNYTKTCSKAHAKVIDDVLNAGGLIISEFPPQQPEDKYSGSKASRIQAGLSQGLILVQSRIDGGSKYTLASFSKLSRVLGVIHFPSSEEYQSEEFEANRCIISGQKEGIAKFVGLKTIRNIKISSIIPIQGKADYDIFTSKIENTSFQTSLF
;
A
#
# COMPACT_ATOMS: atom_id res chain seq x y z
N MET A 1 -24.77 -4.81 -2.16
CA MET A 1 -24.52 -5.84 -1.10
C MET A 1 -24.03 -5.13 0.15
N GLU A 2 -24.55 -5.48 1.30
CA GLU A 2 -24.18 -4.91 2.59
C GLU A 2 -22.77 -5.32 3.02
N LEU A 3 -22.12 -4.48 3.83
CA LEU A 3 -20.75 -4.72 4.32
C LEU A 3 -20.62 -6.04 5.10
N LYS A 4 -21.60 -6.38 5.95
CA LYS A 4 -21.63 -7.66 6.69
C LYS A 4 -21.52 -8.85 5.73
N ASN A 5 -22.29 -8.85 4.65
CA ASN A 5 -22.29 -9.91 3.65
C ASN A 5 -20.97 -10.02 2.90
N ILE A 6 -20.30 -8.86 2.62
CA ILE A 6 -18.95 -8.87 2.05
C ILE A 6 -17.96 -9.52 3.01
N ILE A 7 -18.01 -9.19 4.31
CA ILE A 7 -17.14 -9.81 5.32
C ILE A 7 -17.40 -11.33 5.40
N ILE A 8 -18.66 -11.78 5.37
CA ILE A 8 -19.01 -13.21 5.29
C ILE A 8 -18.35 -13.87 4.08
N LEU A 9 -18.50 -13.28 2.89
CA LEU A 9 -17.92 -13.82 1.66
C LEU A 9 -16.39 -13.93 1.74
N THR A 10 -15.69 -13.06 2.46
CA THR A 10 -14.22 -13.15 2.62
C THR A 10 -13.76 -14.39 3.36
N GLN A 11 -14.65 -15.07 4.11
CA GLN A 11 -14.34 -16.28 4.86
C GLN A 11 -14.49 -17.55 4.02
N VAL A 12 -15.15 -17.46 2.87
CA VAL A 12 -15.46 -18.63 2.04
C VAL A 12 -14.24 -19.01 1.20
N LYS A 13 -13.78 -20.26 1.33
CA LYS A 13 -12.70 -20.80 0.51
C LYS A 13 -13.06 -20.72 -0.96
N GLY A 14 -12.22 -20.07 -1.75
CA GLY A 14 -12.44 -19.82 -3.19
C GLY A 14 -12.95 -18.40 -3.48
N ILE A 15 -13.40 -17.64 -2.48
CA ILE A 15 -13.83 -16.26 -2.61
C ILE A 15 -12.72 -15.34 -2.05
N GLY A 16 -11.79 -14.95 -2.92
CA GLY A 16 -10.68 -14.05 -2.59
C GLY A 16 -10.76 -12.71 -3.34
N PRO A 17 -9.75 -11.83 -3.19
CA PRO A 17 -9.72 -10.50 -3.81
C PRO A 17 -10.00 -10.49 -5.33
N ALA A 18 -9.46 -11.45 -6.07
CA ALA A 18 -9.70 -11.59 -7.52
C ALA A 18 -11.16 -11.88 -7.85
N PHE A 19 -11.87 -12.66 -6.99
CA PHE A 19 -13.30 -12.90 -7.15
C PHE A 19 -14.09 -11.59 -7.01
N PHE A 20 -13.80 -10.80 -6.00
CA PHE A 20 -14.46 -9.51 -5.78
C PHE A 20 -14.24 -8.54 -6.94
N LYS A 21 -13.00 -8.47 -7.47
CA LYS A 21 -12.70 -7.66 -8.66
C LYS A 21 -13.52 -8.11 -9.88
N LYS A 22 -13.52 -9.42 -10.18
CA LYS A 22 -14.23 -10.00 -11.34
C LYS A 22 -15.75 -9.83 -11.24
N ASN A 23 -16.32 -9.97 -10.05
CA ASN A 23 -17.77 -10.00 -9.84
C ASN A 23 -18.31 -8.66 -9.27
N ARG A 24 -17.50 -7.59 -9.24
CA ARG A 24 -17.85 -6.33 -8.58
C ARG A 24 -19.22 -5.78 -9.03
N SER A 25 -19.51 -5.78 -10.31
CA SER A 25 -20.78 -5.30 -10.84
C SER A 25 -21.97 -6.16 -10.36
N LYS A 26 -21.84 -7.49 -10.40
CA LYS A 26 -22.87 -8.42 -9.91
C LYS A 26 -23.12 -8.20 -8.41
N LEU A 27 -22.05 -8.15 -7.61
CA LEU A 27 -22.10 -7.95 -6.16
C LEU A 27 -22.74 -6.59 -5.79
N LYS A 28 -22.51 -5.54 -6.57
CA LYS A 28 -23.06 -4.21 -6.31
C LYS A 28 -24.60 -4.19 -6.38
N PHE A 29 -25.18 -4.96 -7.29
CA PHE A 29 -26.62 -4.98 -7.55
C PHE A 29 -27.36 -6.18 -6.93
N SER A 30 -26.67 -7.04 -6.18
CA SER A 30 -27.28 -8.19 -5.50
C SER A 30 -27.08 -8.10 -4.00
N ASN A 31 -28.09 -8.51 -3.23
CA ASN A 31 -27.96 -8.76 -1.79
C ASN A 31 -27.91 -10.25 -1.45
N ASP A 32 -28.08 -11.12 -2.43
CA ASP A 32 -28.06 -12.57 -2.25
C ASP A 32 -26.62 -13.11 -2.23
N TYR A 33 -25.96 -12.99 -1.08
CA TYR A 33 -24.61 -13.52 -0.88
C TYR A 33 -24.59 -15.05 -0.81
N MET A 34 -25.69 -15.70 -0.44
CA MET A 34 -25.77 -17.16 -0.37
C MET A 34 -25.68 -17.81 -1.74
N SER A 35 -26.24 -17.21 -2.78
CA SER A 35 -26.10 -17.72 -4.15
C SER A 35 -24.64 -17.74 -4.61
N PHE A 36 -23.84 -16.74 -4.25
CA PHE A 36 -22.40 -16.71 -4.55
C PHE A 36 -21.63 -17.79 -3.78
N ILE A 37 -22.01 -18.07 -2.50
CA ILE A 37 -21.40 -19.16 -1.74
C ILE A 37 -21.72 -20.48 -2.42
N LYS A 38 -22.99 -20.71 -2.76
CA LYS A 38 -23.43 -21.95 -3.41
C LYS A 38 -22.72 -22.18 -4.76
N GLU A 39 -22.58 -21.14 -5.57
CA GLU A 39 -21.88 -21.22 -6.88
C GLU A 39 -20.41 -21.64 -6.74
N ILE A 40 -19.71 -21.13 -5.72
CA ILE A 40 -18.25 -21.30 -5.56
C ILE A 40 -17.90 -22.51 -4.67
N ASN A 41 -18.61 -22.68 -3.55
CA ASN A 41 -18.36 -23.71 -2.56
C ASN A 41 -19.62 -23.99 -1.74
N GLU A 42 -20.51 -24.84 -2.27
CA GLU A 42 -21.79 -25.16 -1.62
C GLU A 42 -21.61 -25.72 -0.20
N ASN A 43 -20.54 -26.48 0.06
CA ASN A 43 -20.26 -27.02 1.39
C ASN A 43 -20.01 -25.92 2.45
N ALA A 44 -19.59 -24.72 2.04
CA ALA A 44 -19.41 -23.60 2.95
C ALA A 44 -20.74 -23.10 3.57
N LEU A 45 -21.88 -23.45 2.98
CA LEU A 45 -23.21 -23.17 3.59
C LEU A 45 -23.40 -23.89 4.93
N LEU A 46 -22.73 -25.03 5.15
CA LEU A 46 -22.76 -25.75 6.42
C LEU A 46 -22.09 -24.96 7.55
N GLU A 47 -21.18 -24.05 7.21
CA GLU A 47 -20.43 -23.19 8.13
C GLU A 47 -20.99 -21.76 8.21
N LEU A 48 -22.11 -21.48 7.54
CA LEU A 48 -22.66 -20.13 7.40
C LEU A 48 -22.83 -19.40 8.72
N SER A 49 -23.39 -20.07 9.75
CA SER A 49 -23.56 -19.47 11.08
C SER A 49 -22.22 -19.05 11.72
N MET A 50 -21.13 -19.76 11.43
CA MET A 50 -19.79 -19.39 11.90
C MET A 50 -19.30 -18.13 11.20
N TYR A 51 -19.49 -18.00 9.89
CA TYR A 51 -19.11 -16.82 9.11
C TYR A 51 -19.93 -15.58 9.48
N GLU A 52 -21.23 -15.75 9.76
CA GLU A 52 -22.11 -14.68 10.25
C GLU A 52 -21.63 -14.15 11.61
N LYS A 53 -21.38 -15.04 12.58
CA LYS A 53 -20.83 -14.68 13.89
C LYS A 53 -19.44 -14.01 13.78
N PHE A 54 -18.61 -14.46 12.83
CA PHE A 54 -17.33 -13.81 12.55
C PHE A 54 -17.53 -12.37 12.08
N ALA A 55 -18.41 -12.16 11.09
CA ALA A 55 -18.69 -10.83 10.56
C ALA A 55 -19.27 -9.88 11.63
N GLU A 56 -20.18 -10.36 12.47
CA GLU A 56 -20.74 -9.60 13.60
C GLU A 56 -19.63 -9.18 14.59
N ARG A 57 -18.72 -10.09 14.93
CA ARG A 57 -17.59 -9.80 15.80
C ARG A 57 -16.66 -8.76 15.18
N VAL A 58 -16.33 -8.90 13.90
CA VAL A 58 -15.48 -7.92 13.17
C VAL A 58 -16.10 -6.53 13.20
N LEU A 59 -17.41 -6.42 12.96
CA LEU A 59 -18.11 -5.13 12.99
C LEU A 59 -18.19 -4.55 14.42
N ALA A 60 -18.40 -5.38 15.43
CA ALA A 60 -18.38 -4.98 16.83
C ALA A 60 -16.99 -4.47 17.26
N ASP A 61 -15.92 -5.19 16.86
CA ASP A 61 -14.53 -4.79 17.10
C ASP A 61 -14.22 -3.45 16.40
N CYS A 62 -14.65 -3.28 15.15
CA CYS A 62 -14.49 -2.03 14.43
C CYS A 62 -15.13 -0.85 15.19
N ASN A 63 -16.37 -1.01 15.62
CA ASN A 63 -17.09 0.02 16.37
C ASN A 63 -16.39 0.36 17.69
N SER A 64 -15.98 -0.65 18.47
CA SER A 64 -15.35 -0.45 19.77
C SER A 64 -13.96 0.19 19.70
N LEU A 65 -13.23 -0.03 18.58
CA LEU A 65 -11.87 0.47 18.37
C LEU A 65 -11.81 1.76 17.54
N GLY A 66 -12.95 2.30 17.12
CA GLY A 66 -13.00 3.48 16.24
C GLY A 66 -12.40 3.22 14.87
N ILE A 67 -12.62 2.02 14.32
CA ILE A 67 -12.15 1.59 12.99
C ILE A 67 -13.30 1.70 12.01
N LYS A 68 -13.07 2.31 10.84
CA LYS A 68 -14.03 2.37 9.74
C LYS A 68 -13.73 1.27 8.72
N PRO A 69 -14.57 0.24 8.58
CA PRO A 69 -14.45 -0.73 7.50
C PRO A 69 -15.10 -0.20 6.22
N ILE A 70 -14.39 -0.30 5.08
CA ILE A 70 -14.85 0.16 3.77
C ILE A 70 -14.75 -0.99 2.77
N SER A 71 -15.89 -1.43 2.20
CA SER A 71 -15.89 -2.48 1.19
C SER A 71 -15.51 -1.95 -0.20
N CYS A 72 -14.97 -2.82 -1.04
CA CYS A 72 -14.65 -2.50 -2.44
C CYS A 72 -15.87 -2.11 -3.30
N LEU A 73 -17.09 -2.27 -2.77
CA LEU A 73 -18.34 -1.85 -3.41
C LEU A 73 -18.78 -0.45 -2.98
N SER A 74 -18.22 0.08 -1.88
CA SER A 74 -18.55 1.41 -1.37
C SER A 74 -18.06 2.51 -2.31
N PRO A 75 -18.80 3.64 -2.45
CA PRO A 75 -18.32 4.84 -3.12
C PRO A 75 -17.07 5.46 -2.47
N GLU A 76 -16.88 5.25 -1.17
CA GLU A 76 -15.75 5.76 -0.39
C GLU A 76 -14.46 4.94 -0.59
N TYR A 77 -14.55 3.76 -1.22
CA TYR A 77 -13.37 2.93 -1.48
C TYR A 77 -12.43 3.62 -2.48
N PRO A 78 -11.13 3.70 -2.20
CA PRO A 78 -10.17 4.37 -3.07
C PRO A 78 -10.18 3.78 -4.48
N LYS A 79 -10.55 4.60 -5.47
CA LYS A 79 -10.67 4.14 -6.87
C LYS A 79 -9.34 3.58 -7.41
N GLN A 80 -8.22 4.24 -7.07
CA GLN A 80 -6.88 3.82 -7.46
C GLN A 80 -6.51 2.42 -6.95
N LEU A 81 -7.08 2.00 -5.81
CA LEU A 81 -6.85 0.66 -5.27
C LEU A 81 -7.58 -0.44 -6.07
N LEU A 82 -8.66 -0.10 -6.78
CA LEU A 82 -9.36 -1.04 -7.66
C LEU A 82 -8.54 -1.41 -8.92
N GLU A 83 -7.49 -0.66 -9.23
CA GLU A 83 -6.64 -0.92 -10.41
C GLU A 83 -5.72 -2.12 -10.22
N ILE A 84 -5.32 -2.44 -8.98
CA ILE A 84 -4.48 -3.62 -8.73
C ILE A 84 -5.22 -4.92 -9.07
N ASN A 85 -4.49 -6.01 -9.29
CA ASN A 85 -5.09 -7.27 -9.73
C ASN A 85 -5.99 -7.90 -8.68
N ASP A 86 -5.68 -7.70 -7.41
CA ASP A 86 -6.29 -8.31 -6.25
C ASP A 86 -6.63 -7.28 -5.15
N PRO A 87 -7.52 -6.30 -5.45
CA PRO A 87 -7.90 -5.29 -4.49
C PRO A 87 -8.57 -5.92 -3.26
N PRO A 88 -8.24 -5.48 -2.03
CA PRO A 88 -8.92 -5.96 -0.83
C PRO A 88 -10.44 -5.84 -0.94
N ALA A 89 -11.16 -6.90 -0.54
CA ALA A 89 -12.63 -6.84 -0.48
C ALA A 89 -13.13 -5.81 0.54
N VAL A 90 -12.39 -5.68 1.63
CA VAL A 90 -12.60 -4.69 2.69
C VAL A 90 -11.25 -4.11 3.08
N ILE A 91 -11.17 -2.80 3.25
CA ILE A 91 -10.10 -2.13 3.97
C ILE A 91 -10.64 -1.61 5.30
N TYR A 92 -9.83 -1.71 6.32
CA TYR A 92 -10.09 -1.18 7.65
C TYR A 92 -9.21 0.06 7.82
N ILE A 93 -9.81 1.19 8.20
CA ILE A 93 -9.07 2.45 8.34
C ILE A 93 -9.29 3.07 9.72
N LYS A 94 -8.27 3.77 10.21
CA LYS A 94 -8.32 4.56 11.44
C LYS A 94 -7.50 5.84 11.26
N GLY A 95 -8.08 7.00 11.57
CA GLY A 95 -7.47 8.31 11.40
C GLY A 95 -8.12 9.14 10.30
N ASN A 96 -7.34 10.01 9.67
CA ASN A 96 -7.82 11.02 8.71
C ASN A 96 -8.00 10.45 7.30
N GLU A 97 -9.21 10.07 6.93
CA GLU A 97 -9.55 9.51 5.61
C GLU A 97 -9.33 10.46 4.41
N ASN A 98 -9.26 11.79 4.65
CA ASN A 98 -8.97 12.75 3.59
C ASN A 98 -7.58 12.55 2.96
N LEU A 99 -6.68 11.86 3.66
CA LEU A 99 -5.35 11.51 3.15
C LEU A 99 -5.38 10.52 1.99
N LEU A 100 -6.51 9.88 1.71
CA LEU A 100 -6.67 8.97 0.55
C LEU A 100 -6.75 9.69 -0.81
N ASN A 101 -6.92 11.03 -0.82
CA ASN A 101 -7.14 11.77 -2.06
C ASN A 101 -5.88 11.96 -2.92
N LYS A 102 -4.75 12.30 -2.28
CA LYS A 102 -3.46 12.50 -2.94
C LYS A 102 -2.39 11.70 -2.20
N VAL A 103 -1.90 10.63 -2.78
CA VAL A 103 -0.99 9.67 -2.13
C VAL A 103 0.22 9.40 -3.00
N ILE A 104 1.42 9.49 -2.42
CA ILE A 104 2.65 8.93 -3.00
C ILE A 104 3.27 7.93 -2.02
N ALA A 105 3.92 6.90 -2.55
CA ALA A 105 4.74 6.01 -1.75
C ALA A 105 6.19 6.49 -1.71
N ILE A 106 6.80 6.54 -0.52
CA ILE A 106 8.24 6.67 -0.33
C ILE A 106 8.69 5.41 0.40
N ILE A 107 9.49 4.59 -0.27
CA ILE A 107 9.88 3.27 0.22
C ILE A 107 11.39 3.04 0.14
N GLY A 108 11.87 2.10 0.95
CA GLY A 108 13.27 1.70 0.90
C GLY A 108 13.60 0.55 1.83
N THR A 109 14.88 0.42 2.14
CA THR A 109 15.40 -0.59 3.05
C THR A 109 15.09 -0.24 4.52
N ARG A 110 14.96 -1.28 5.35
CA ARG A 110 14.89 -1.13 6.81
C ARG A 110 16.26 -0.79 7.42
N HIS A 111 17.34 -1.21 6.77
CA HIS A 111 18.73 -0.94 7.17
C HIS A 111 19.30 0.18 6.30
N SER A 112 18.77 1.39 6.49
CA SER A 112 19.16 2.55 5.71
C SER A 112 20.47 3.16 6.20
N THR A 113 21.21 3.76 5.26
CA THR A 113 22.41 4.54 5.59
C THR A 113 22.04 5.95 6.11
N PRO A 114 22.95 6.65 6.81
CA PRO A 114 22.70 8.05 7.21
C PRO A 114 22.31 8.95 6.03
N LEU A 115 22.92 8.75 4.86
CA LEU A 115 22.57 9.49 3.66
C LEU A 115 21.16 9.13 3.15
N GLY A 116 20.80 7.83 3.16
CA GLY A 116 19.45 7.37 2.81
C GLY A 116 18.39 8.00 3.72
N ASN A 117 18.66 8.11 5.02
CA ASN A 117 17.78 8.74 5.99
C ASN A 117 17.56 10.23 5.70
N ILE A 118 18.66 10.97 5.46
CA ILE A 118 18.59 12.40 5.10
C ILE A 118 17.78 12.61 3.81
N ILE A 119 17.95 11.74 2.81
CA ILE A 119 17.21 11.82 1.55
C ILE A 119 15.72 11.52 1.80
N ALA A 120 15.40 10.49 2.57
CA ALA A 120 14.01 10.13 2.91
C ALA A 120 13.31 11.28 3.64
N GLU A 121 13.97 11.90 4.62
CA GLU A 121 13.44 13.06 5.35
C GLU A 121 13.19 14.26 4.42
N ARG A 122 14.14 14.59 3.54
CA ARG A 122 13.98 15.70 2.58
C ARG A 122 12.83 15.48 1.61
N LEU A 123 12.69 14.26 1.07
CA LEU A 123 11.58 13.87 0.20
C LEU A 123 10.25 13.95 0.93
N GLY A 124 10.18 13.32 2.10
CA GLY A 124 9.00 13.32 2.92
C GLY A 124 8.54 14.73 3.27
N LYS A 125 9.44 15.58 3.76
CA LYS A 125 9.17 16.99 4.10
C LYS A 125 8.68 17.80 2.90
N HIS A 126 9.22 17.56 1.70
CA HIS A 126 8.77 18.24 0.49
C HIS A 126 7.38 17.77 0.07
N PHE A 127 7.22 16.46 -0.14
CA PHE A 127 5.98 15.92 -0.70
C PHE A 127 4.80 15.93 0.28
N SER A 128 5.04 15.92 1.59
CA SER A 128 3.96 16.03 2.59
C SER A 128 3.25 17.38 2.59
N GLN A 129 3.74 18.38 1.86
CA GLN A 129 3.01 19.64 1.66
C GLN A 129 1.71 19.42 0.89
N GLU A 130 1.70 18.50 -0.07
CA GLU A 130 0.52 18.24 -0.92
C GLU A 130 -0.01 16.81 -0.85
N TYR A 131 0.85 15.82 -0.63
CA TYR A 131 0.53 14.41 -0.69
C TYR A 131 0.57 13.76 0.70
N ALA A 132 -0.23 12.72 0.89
CA ALA A 132 -0.01 11.76 1.95
C ALA A 132 1.20 10.88 1.59
N ILE A 133 2.09 10.64 2.56
CA ILE A 133 3.27 9.80 2.41
C ILE A 133 2.92 8.39 2.85
N CYS A 134 2.83 7.48 1.89
CA CYS A 134 2.40 6.09 2.10
C CYS A 134 3.58 5.14 2.18
N ASN A 135 3.62 4.33 3.23
CA ASN A 135 4.58 3.23 3.40
C ASN A 135 4.13 2.24 4.49
N GLY A 136 5.04 1.36 4.95
CA GLY A 136 4.76 0.35 5.98
C GLY A 136 4.98 0.81 7.41
N LEU A 137 5.42 2.04 7.63
CA LEU A 137 5.82 2.59 8.94
C LEU A 137 6.85 1.73 9.68
N VAL A 138 7.72 1.07 8.93
CA VAL A 138 8.80 0.27 9.49
C VAL A 138 10.07 1.11 9.64
N GLU A 139 11.04 0.61 10.39
CA GLU A 139 12.35 1.24 10.55
C GLU A 139 13.04 1.58 9.23
N GLY A 140 13.97 2.52 9.24
CA GLY A 140 14.75 2.95 8.09
C GLY A 140 14.03 3.97 7.21
N ILE A 141 14.00 3.75 5.90
CA ILE A 141 13.48 4.75 4.94
C ILE A 141 12.02 5.13 5.22
N ASP A 142 11.19 4.16 5.58
CA ASP A 142 9.77 4.42 5.85
C ASP A 142 9.61 5.41 7.00
N GLU A 143 10.28 5.16 8.13
CA GLU A 143 10.25 6.01 9.31
C GLU A 143 10.76 7.42 9.00
N HIS A 144 11.95 7.54 8.37
CA HIS A 144 12.55 8.82 8.05
C HIS A 144 11.75 9.63 7.03
N SER A 145 10.95 8.99 6.20
CA SER A 145 10.10 9.70 5.22
C SER A 145 8.86 10.34 5.83
N VAL A 146 8.50 9.98 7.07
CA VAL A 146 7.32 10.53 7.77
C VAL A 146 7.65 11.23 9.10
N CYS A 147 8.91 11.13 9.58
CA CYS A 147 9.38 11.75 10.81
C CYS A 147 10.43 12.83 10.51
N TYR A 148 10.19 14.05 10.94
CA TYR A 148 11.07 15.19 10.69
C TYR A 148 11.43 15.88 12.01
N ASN A 149 12.74 15.95 12.34
CA ASN A 149 13.21 16.49 13.61
C ASN A 149 12.54 15.83 14.85
N GLY A 150 12.22 14.53 14.77
CA GLY A 150 11.57 13.80 15.85
C GLY A 150 10.04 13.93 15.90
N GLU A 151 9.42 14.65 14.96
CA GLU A 151 7.97 14.82 14.88
C GLU A 151 7.41 14.12 13.66
N ILE A 152 6.33 13.34 13.83
CA ILE A 152 5.60 12.68 12.75
C ILE A 152 4.75 13.70 12.01
N THR A 153 4.79 13.66 10.67
CA THR A 153 3.92 14.50 9.83
C THR A 153 2.45 14.07 9.91
N SER A 154 1.53 15.04 9.93
CA SER A 154 0.08 14.79 9.81
C SER A 154 -0.34 14.19 8.45
N LYS A 155 0.60 14.08 7.51
CA LYS A 155 0.41 13.47 6.19
C LYS A 155 0.90 12.02 6.13
N ALA A 156 1.29 11.41 7.26
CA ALA A 156 1.69 10.01 7.30
C ALA A 156 0.50 9.08 7.05
N LEU A 157 0.66 8.14 6.10
CA LEU A 157 -0.31 7.11 5.75
C LEU A 157 0.36 5.74 5.86
N GLY A 158 0.03 4.99 6.90
CA GLY A 158 0.61 3.69 7.18
C GLY A 158 -0.24 2.53 6.67
N ILE A 159 0.38 1.58 5.95
CA ILE A 159 -0.25 0.32 5.59
C ILE A 159 0.38 -0.78 6.44
N ILE A 160 -0.39 -1.31 7.40
CA ILE A 160 0.13 -2.30 8.34
C ILE A 160 -0.22 -3.74 7.97
N SER A 161 0.60 -4.67 8.43
CA SER A 161 0.51 -6.09 8.11
C SER A 161 -0.42 -6.88 9.02
N GLY A 162 -0.85 -6.30 10.14
CA GLY A 162 -1.82 -6.87 11.08
C GLY A 162 -3.13 -6.10 11.10
N GLY A 163 -4.13 -6.61 11.83
CA GLY A 163 -5.39 -5.90 12.07
C GLY A 163 -5.22 -4.67 12.96
N LEU A 164 -6.16 -3.73 12.88
CA LEU A 164 -6.06 -2.41 13.54
C LEU A 164 -6.28 -2.41 15.07
N ASN A 165 -6.38 -3.57 15.71
CA ASN A 165 -6.10 -3.69 17.15
C ASN A 165 -4.58 -3.84 17.36
N TYR A 166 -3.82 -2.88 16.80
CA TYR A 166 -2.37 -2.93 16.59
C TYR A 166 -1.57 -3.12 17.89
N THR A 167 -2.10 -2.73 19.04
CA THR A 167 -1.48 -3.02 20.36
C THR A 167 -1.40 -4.53 20.67
N LYS A 168 -2.23 -5.35 19.99
CA LYS A 168 -2.27 -6.82 20.12
C LYS A 168 -1.75 -7.53 18.88
N THR A 169 -1.83 -6.92 17.72
CA THR A 169 -1.55 -7.56 16.42
C THR A 169 -0.17 -7.22 15.85
N CYS A 170 0.48 -6.17 16.38
CA CYS A 170 1.81 -5.71 15.96
C CYS A 170 2.83 -5.81 17.10
N SER A 171 4.12 -5.64 16.79
CA SER A 171 5.17 -5.48 17.80
C SER A 171 4.96 -4.19 18.60
N LYS A 172 5.48 -4.13 19.85
CA LYS A 172 5.38 -2.92 20.69
C LYS A 172 5.99 -1.68 20.03
N ALA A 173 7.14 -1.84 19.36
CA ALA A 173 7.80 -0.75 18.64
C ALA A 173 6.92 -0.22 17.50
N HIS A 174 6.37 -1.10 16.68
CA HIS A 174 5.49 -0.71 15.57
C HIS A 174 4.17 -0.10 16.08
N ALA A 175 3.58 -0.64 17.15
CA ALA A 175 2.38 -0.08 17.76
C ALA A 175 2.59 1.37 18.24
N LYS A 176 3.78 1.67 18.78
CA LYS A 176 4.12 3.05 19.18
C LYS A 176 4.15 3.99 17.97
N VAL A 177 4.80 3.60 16.87
CA VAL A 177 4.83 4.43 15.64
C VAL A 177 3.42 4.66 15.11
N ILE A 178 2.55 3.65 15.16
CA ILE A 178 1.14 3.78 14.76
C ILE A 178 0.41 4.79 15.65
N ASP A 179 0.61 4.74 16.97
CA ASP A 179 0.03 5.72 17.90
C ASP A 179 0.51 7.14 17.57
N ASP A 180 1.81 7.31 17.34
CA ASP A 180 2.41 8.60 17.01
C ASP A 180 1.82 9.16 15.68
N VAL A 181 1.64 8.31 14.66
CA VAL A 181 0.99 8.70 13.39
C VAL A 181 -0.45 9.13 13.61
N LEU A 182 -1.24 8.38 14.37
CA LEU A 182 -2.63 8.71 14.64
C LEU A 182 -2.75 10.01 15.44
N ASN A 183 -1.89 10.22 16.44
CA ASN A 183 -1.85 11.43 17.25
C ASN A 183 -1.45 12.67 16.43
N ALA A 184 -0.59 12.51 15.42
CA ALA A 184 -0.23 13.56 14.48
C ALA A 184 -1.34 13.90 13.46
N GLY A 185 -2.44 13.14 13.43
CA GLY A 185 -3.54 13.32 12.48
C GLY A 185 -3.37 12.55 11.17
N GLY A 186 -2.51 11.53 11.15
CA GLY A 186 -2.30 10.62 10.03
C GLY A 186 -3.41 9.58 9.83
N LEU A 187 -3.15 8.60 8.97
CA LEU A 187 -4.08 7.53 8.61
C LEU A 187 -3.38 6.17 8.65
N ILE A 188 -4.04 5.19 9.24
CA ILE A 188 -3.59 3.78 9.23
C ILE A 188 -4.61 2.93 8.50
N ILE A 189 -4.12 2.03 7.65
CA ILE A 189 -4.94 1.12 6.84
C ILE A 189 -4.44 -0.32 7.01
N SER A 190 -5.38 -1.24 7.06
CA SER A 190 -5.14 -2.68 6.96
C SER A 190 -6.21 -3.35 6.10
N GLU A 191 -5.87 -4.46 5.45
CA GLU A 191 -6.87 -5.35 4.84
C GLU A 191 -7.35 -6.45 5.79
N PHE A 192 -6.70 -6.57 6.95
CA PHE A 192 -6.99 -7.63 7.90
C PHE A 192 -8.03 -7.20 8.92
N PRO A 193 -8.94 -8.11 9.34
CA PRO A 193 -9.86 -7.87 10.44
C PRO A 193 -9.14 -7.39 11.69
N PRO A 194 -9.78 -6.57 12.56
CA PRO A 194 -9.11 -5.87 13.66
C PRO A 194 -8.25 -6.73 14.58
N GLN A 195 -8.65 -7.98 14.84
CA GLN A 195 -7.95 -8.89 15.77
C GLN A 195 -6.93 -9.80 15.08
N GLN A 196 -6.76 -9.73 13.77
CA GLN A 196 -5.88 -10.66 13.05
C GLN A 196 -4.41 -10.27 13.25
N PRO A 197 -3.57 -11.13 13.84
CA PRO A 197 -2.15 -10.88 13.95
C PRO A 197 -1.47 -10.96 12.58
N GLU A 198 -0.32 -10.30 12.44
CA GLU A 198 0.52 -10.45 11.26
C GLU A 198 1.12 -11.85 11.15
N ASP A 199 1.33 -12.29 9.93
CA ASP A 199 2.01 -13.54 9.58
C ASP A 199 3.16 -13.28 8.58
N LYS A 200 3.89 -14.32 8.22
CA LYS A 200 5.05 -14.22 7.28
C LYS A 200 4.69 -13.72 5.87
N TYR A 201 3.41 -13.73 5.49
CA TYR A 201 2.94 -13.29 4.17
C TYR A 201 2.24 -11.93 4.21
N SER A 202 1.87 -11.44 5.39
CA SER A 202 1.10 -10.21 5.58
C SER A 202 1.83 -8.98 5.03
N GLY A 203 3.16 -8.93 5.17
CA GLY A 203 3.96 -7.83 4.63
C GLY A 203 3.87 -7.69 3.12
N SER A 204 3.89 -8.80 2.36
CA SER A 204 3.73 -8.76 0.90
C SER A 204 2.32 -8.35 0.48
N LYS A 205 1.31 -8.70 1.28
CA LYS A 205 -0.07 -8.24 1.06
C LYS A 205 -0.21 -6.75 1.33
N ALA A 206 0.37 -6.21 2.42
CA ALA A 206 0.41 -4.78 2.69
C ALA A 206 1.13 -4.00 1.57
N SER A 207 2.23 -4.52 1.04
CA SER A 207 3.00 -3.91 -0.05
C SER A 207 2.18 -3.63 -1.32
N ARG A 208 1.21 -4.51 -1.67
CA ARG A 208 0.36 -4.27 -2.86
C ARG A 208 -0.65 -3.15 -2.63
N ILE A 209 -1.06 -2.93 -1.38
CA ILE A 209 -1.97 -1.83 -1.02
C ILE A 209 -1.20 -0.50 -1.07
N GLN A 210 0.04 -0.45 -0.57
CA GLN A 210 0.93 0.71 -0.72
C GLN A 210 1.05 1.09 -2.21
N ALA A 211 1.37 0.11 -3.06
CA ALA A 211 1.45 0.30 -4.50
C ALA A 211 0.13 0.80 -5.10
N GLY A 212 -0.99 0.17 -4.72
CA GLY A 212 -2.32 0.46 -5.27
C GLY A 212 -2.85 1.84 -4.92
N LEU A 213 -2.60 2.32 -3.70
CA LEU A 213 -3.04 3.64 -3.25
C LEU A 213 -2.22 4.78 -3.87
N SER A 214 -0.96 4.55 -4.21
CA SER A 214 -0.02 5.62 -4.54
C SER A 214 -0.07 6.00 -6.01
N GLN A 215 -0.25 7.27 -6.30
CA GLN A 215 -0.23 7.86 -7.66
C GLN A 215 1.17 7.86 -8.26
N GLY A 216 2.19 7.96 -7.41
CA GLY A 216 3.61 7.82 -7.74
C GLY A 216 4.34 7.08 -6.64
N LEU A 217 5.49 6.50 -6.95
CA LEU A 217 6.34 5.81 -5.99
C LEU A 217 7.78 6.29 -6.11
N ILE A 218 8.44 6.55 -4.99
CA ILE A 218 9.87 6.90 -4.93
C ILE A 218 10.61 5.79 -4.20
N LEU A 219 11.56 5.15 -4.88
CA LEU A 219 12.53 4.23 -4.29
C LEU A 219 13.75 5.02 -3.82
N VAL A 220 13.93 5.13 -2.50
CA VAL A 220 15.04 5.89 -1.91
C VAL A 220 16.33 5.09 -1.94
N GLN A 221 16.34 3.94 -1.29
CA GLN A 221 17.53 3.10 -1.13
C GLN A 221 17.12 1.63 -1.01
N SER A 222 17.72 0.77 -1.82
CA SER A 222 17.51 -0.68 -1.70
C SER A 222 18.65 -1.50 -2.27
N ARG A 223 19.02 -2.56 -1.56
CA ARG A 223 19.83 -3.66 -2.09
C ARG A 223 19.01 -4.45 -3.12
N ILE A 224 19.69 -5.21 -3.97
CA ILE A 224 19.01 -6.00 -5.03
C ILE A 224 18.09 -7.10 -4.46
N ASP A 225 18.36 -7.59 -3.26
CA ASP A 225 17.52 -8.56 -2.54
C ASP A 225 16.53 -7.91 -1.56
N GLY A 226 16.50 -6.58 -1.48
CA GLY A 226 15.72 -5.79 -0.53
C GLY A 226 14.21 -6.02 -0.60
N GLY A 227 13.52 -5.80 0.53
CA GLY A 227 12.07 -5.99 0.68
C GLY A 227 11.21 -5.05 -0.17
N SER A 228 11.73 -3.89 -0.55
CA SER A 228 11.05 -2.90 -1.42
C SER A 228 10.62 -3.48 -2.76
N LYS A 229 11.22 -4.61 -3.18
CA LYS A 229 10.83 -5.34 -4.40
C LYS A 229 9.37 -5.78 -4.41
N TYR A 230 8.76 -6.07 -3.26
CA TYR A 230 7.36 -6.51 -3.19
C TYR A 230 6.39 -5.36 -3.53
N THR A 231 6.67 -4.16 -3.02
CA THR A 231 5.88 -2.98 -3.36
C THR A 231 6.10 -2.61 -4.83
N LEU A 232 7.35 -2.59 -5.30
CA LEU A 232 7.65 -2.27 -6.69
C LEU A 232 7.11 -3.33 -7.67
N ALA A 233 7.08 -4.61 -7.30
CA ALA A 233 6.48 -5.68 -8.12
C ALA A 233 4.99 -5.44 -8.39
N SER A 234 4.26 -4.93 -7.40
CA SER A 234 2.84 -4.57 -7.55
C SER A 234 2.69 -3.25 -8.30
N PHE A 235 3.49 -2.23 -7.96
CA PHE A 235 3.46 -0.91 -8.58
C PHE A 235 3.85 -0.96 -10.06
N SER A 236 4.81 -1.79 -10.44
CA SER A 236 5.28 -1.92 -11.83
C SER A 236 4.20 -2.36 -12.83
N LYS A 237 3.10 -2.94 -12.33
CA LYS A 237 1.94 -3.36 -13.15
C LYS A 237 0.94 -2.23 -13.39
N LEU A 238 1.17 -1.05 -12.81
CA LEU A 238 0.32 0.12 -12.92
C LEU A 238 0.98 1.15 -13.85
N SER A 239 0.16 1.87 -14.65
CA SER A 239 0.65 2.92 -15.55
C SER A 239 0.90 4.21 -14.78
N ARG A 240 1.89 4.18 -13.85
CA ARG A 240 2.21 5.27 -12.93
C ARG A 240 3.69 5.63 -12.96
N VAL A 241 4.07 6.71 -12.31
CA VAL A 241 5.43 7.27 -12.32
C VAL A 241 6.26 6.68 -11.20
N LEU A 242 7.48 6.22 -11.54
CA LEU A 242 8.48 5.74 -10.61
C LEU A 242 9.62 6.75 -10.49
N GLY A 243 9.85 7.30 -9.30
CA GLY A 243 11.06 8.03 -8.94
C GLY A 243 12.10 7.08 -8.38
N VAL A 244 13.35 7.26 -8.75
CA VAL A 244 14.47 6.47 -8.21
C VAL A 244 15.61 7.39 -7.85
N ILE A 245 16.07 7.36 -6.61
CA ILE A 245 17.18 8.17 -6.17
C ILE A 245 18.44 7.77 -6.94
N HIS A 246 19.15 8.80 -7.50
CA HIS A 246 20.29 8.65 -8.38
C HIS A 246 21.32 9.79 -8.17
N PHE A 247 22.50 9.48 -7.68
CA PHE A 247 23.62 10.43 -7.53
C PHE A 247 24.97 9.74 -7.82
N PRO A 248 25.25 9.51 -9.10
CA PRO A 248 26.35 8.62 -9.57
C PRO A 248 27.75 9.08 -9.14
N SER A 249 27.92 10.34 -8.79
CA SER A 249 29.21 10.91 -8.37
C SER A 249 29.60 10.59 -6.91
N SER A 250 28.70 9.99 -6.11
CA SER A 250 28.95 9.66 -4.72
C SER A 250 29.49 8.23 -4.58
N GLU A 251 30.56 8.04 -3.81
CA GLU A 251 31.08 6.71 -3.47
C GLU A 251 30.03 5.85 -2.75
N GLU A 252 29.25 6.45 -1.85
CA GLU A 252 28.18 5.74 -1.13
C GLU A 252 27.12 5.20 -2.08
N TYR A 253 26.80 5.93 -3.18
CA TYR A 253 25.87 5.44 -4.19
C TYR A 253 26.38 4.20 -4.93
N GLN A 254 27.70 3.94 -4.95
CA GLN A 254 28.29 2.75 -5.55
C GLN A 254 28.21 1.53 -4.62
N SER A 255 27.83 1.68 -3.36
CA SER A 255 27.68 0.60 -2.40
C SER A 255 26.54 -0.36 -2.76
N GLU A 256 26.51 -1.55 -2.14
CA GLU A 256 25.42 -2.53 -2.31
C GLU A 256 24.06 -1.97 -1.88
N GLU A 257 24.04 -1.00 -0.98
CA GLU A 257 22.82 -0.41 -0.43
C GLU A 257 21.97 0.33 -1.48
N PHE A 258 22.61 0.75 -2.61
CA PHE A 258 21.93 1.37 -3.76
C PHE A 258 21.95 0.51 -5.03
N GLU A 259 22.24 -0.79 -4.91
CA GLU A 259 22.37 -1.67 -6.08
C GLU A 259 21.07 -1.76 -6.88
N ALA A 260 19.91 -1.86 -6.22
CA ALA A 260 18.61 -1.86 -6.91
C ALA A 260 18.35 -0.54 -7.65
N ASN A 261 18.72 0.60 -7.05
CA ASN A 261 18.60 1.91 -7.68
C ASN A 261 19.42 1.98 -8.97
N ARG A 262 20.71 1.60 -8.92
CA ARG A 262 21.58 1.56 -10.11
C ARG A 262 21.05 0.59 -11.17
N CYS A 263 20.60 -0.60 -10.75
CA CYS A 263 20.03 -1.60 -11.63
C CYS A 263 18.80 -1.06 -12.40
N ILE A 264 17.90 -0.34 -11.73
CA ILE A 264 16.70 0.24 -12.33
C ILE A 264 17.06 1.39 -13.26
N ILE A 265 17.94 2.30 -12.84
CA ILE A 265 18.32 3.46 -13.65
C ILE A 265 19.02 3.03 -14.94
N SER A 266 20.00 2.12 -14.86
CA SER A 266 20.76 1.65 -16.02
C SER A 266 19.94 0.73 -16.94
N GLY A 267 19.13 -0.16 -16.36
CA GLY A 267 18.37 -1.15 -17.10
C GLY A 267 16.93 -0.76 -17.41
N GLN A 268 16.43 0.37 -16.88
CA GLN A 268 15.05 0.81 -17.08
C GLN A 268 14.04 -0.32 -16.73
N LYS A 269 13.17 -0.71 -17.65
CA LYS A 269 12.19 -1.79 -17.44
C LYS A 269 12.85 -3.14 -17.17
N GLU A 270 13.95 -3.44 -17.83
CA GLU A 270 14.77 -4.65 -17.58
C GLU A 270 15.38 -4.64 -16.17
N GLY A 271 15.82 -3.48 -15.70
CA GLY A 271 16.29 -3.28 -14.34
C GLY A 271 15.20 -3.50 -13.30
N ILE A 272 13.99 -3.00 -13.55
CA ILE A 272 12.82 -3.30 -12.71
C ILE A 272 12.56 -4.81 -12.71
N ALA A 273 12.51 -5.46 -13.88
CA ALA A 273 12.26 -6.90 -13.98
C ALA A 273 13.25 -7.71 -13.17
N LYS A 274 14.55 -7.37 -13.27
CA LYS A 274 15.62 -8.01 -12.49
C LYS A 274 15.40 -7.85 -10.99
N PHE A 275 15.15 -6.61 -10.52
CA PHE A 275 14.95 -6.32 -9.10
C PHE A 275 13.72 -7.04 -8.51
N VAL A 276 12.59 -7.04 -9.22
CA VAL A 276 11.35 -7.67 -8.73
C VAL A 276 11.24 -9.16 -9.04
N GLY A 277 12.25 -9.76 -9.71
CA GLY A 277 12.28 -11.20 -10.02
C GLY A 277 11.35 -11.63 -11.16
N LEU A 278 11.05 -10.76 -12.12
CA LEU A 278 10.26 -11.08 -13.30
C LEU A 278 11.14 -11.60 -14.44
N LYS A 279 10.68 -12.63 -15.14
CA LYS A 279 11.37 -13.21 -16.32
C LYS A 279 11.23 -12.37 -17.60
N THR A 280 10.29 -11.42 -17.62
CA THR A 280 9.96 -10.61 -18.82
C THR A 280 9.42 -9.24 -18.42
N ILE A 281 9.66 -8.24 -19.24
CA ILE A 281 9.15 -6.86 -19.07
C ILE A 281 7.71 -6.67 -19.54
N ARG A 282 7.09 -7.68 -20.18
CA ARG A 282 5.77 -7.57 -20.81
C ARG A 282 4.68 -7.00 -19.88
N ASN A 283 4.78 -7.28 -18.59
CA ASN A 283 3.80 -6.85 -17.58
C ASN A 283 4.20 -5.56 -16.84
N ILE A 284 5.33 -4.94 -17.22
CA ILE A 284 5.79 -3.68 -16.63
C ILE A 284 5.15 -2.53 -17.39
N LYS A 285 4.21 -1.85 -16.71
CA LYS A 285 3.39 -0.77 -17.26
C LYS A 285 3.82 0.62 -16.79
N ILE A 286 4.91 0.74 -16.02
CA ILE A 286 5.43 2.03 -15.55
C ILE A 286 5.44 3.04 -16.70
N SER A 287 4.82 4.20 -16.48
CA SER A 287 4.70 5.26 -17.49
C SER A 287 5.99 6.05 -17.69
N SER A 288 6.72 6.29 -16.60
CA SER A 288 8.00 6.99 -16.60
C SER A 288 8.87 6.56 -15.42
N ILE A 289 10.18 6.50 -15.63
CA ILE A 289 11.19 6.32 -14.57
C ILE A 289 11.96 7.62 -14.50
N ILE A 290 11.89 8.28 -13.34
CA ILE A 290 12.51 9.60 -13.10
C ILE A 290 13.72 9.42 -12.19
N PRO A 291 14.95 9.61 -12.66
CA PRO A 291 16.11 9.70 -11.78
C PRO A 291 16.00 10.98 -10.95
N ILE A 292 15.98 10.83 -9.62
CA ILE A 292 15.91 11.94 -8.68
C ILE A 292 17.32 12.23 -8.17
N GLN A 293 17.91 13.32 -8.59
CA GLN A 293 19.25 13.78 -8.21
C GLN A 293 19.20 14.99 -7.28
N GLY A 294 18.12 15.77 -7.36
CA GLY A 294 17.96 16.99 -6.58
C GLY A 294 16.54 17.53 -6.62
N LYS A 295 16.38 18.71 -6.03
CA LYS A 295 15.07 19.36 -5.85
C LYS A 295 14.34 19.65 -7.17
N ALA A 296 15.07 19.97 -8.24
CA ALA A 296 14.48 20.26 -9.56
C ALA A 296 13.73 19.03 -10.13
N ASP A 297 14.13 17.81 -9.75
CA ASP A 297 13.49 16.58 -10.23
C ASP A 297 12.17 16.32 -9.53
N TYR A 298 11.90 16.94 -8.36
CA TYR A 298 10.64 16.81 -7.63
C TYR A 298 9.47 17.38 -8.44
N ASP A 299 9.66 18.54 -9.04
CA ASP A 299 8.65 19.18 -9.89
C ASP A 299 8.39 18.38 -11.17
N ILE A 300 9.45 17.79 -11.75
CA ILE A 300 9.32 16.87 -12.88
C ILE A 300 8.49 15.65 -12.49
N PHE A 301 8.79 15.05 -11.33
CA PHE A 301 8.06 13.89 -10.82
C PHE A 301 6.57 14.20 -10.58
N THR A 302 6.27 15.32 -9.93
CA THR A 302 4.91 15.79 -9.65
C THR A 302 4.13 16.05 -10.94
N SER A 303 4.69 16.80 -11.88
CA SER A 303 4.06 17.12 -13.17
C SER A 303 3.74 15.84 -13.97
N LYS A 304 4.58 14.82 -13.90
CA LYS A 304 4.33 13.53 -14.56
C LYS A 304 3.19 12.75 -13.89
N ILE A 305 3.07 12.80 -12.56
CA ILE A 305 1.94 12.18 -11.83
C ILE A 305 0.63 12.83 -12.25
N GLU A 306 0.57 14.17 -12.27
CA GLU A 306 -0.65 14.92 -12.62
C GLU A 306 -1.10 14.61 -14.04
N ASN A 307 -0.18 14.63 -15.00
CA ASN A 307 -0.47 14.29 -16.40
C ASN A 307 -0.98 12.84 -16.58
N THR A 308 -0.46 11.91 -15.80
CA THR A 308 -0.91 10.50 -15.83
C THR A 308 -2.31 10.34 -15.25
N SER A 309 -2.64 11.08 -14.18
CA SER A 309 -3.96 11.08 -13.56
C SER A 309 -5.05 11.68 -14.46
N PHE A 310 -4.72 12.72 -15.25
CA PHE A 310 -5.64 13.31 -16.23
C PHE A 310 -6.03 12.33 -17.35
N GLN A 311 -5.09 11.55 -17.85
CA GLN A 311 -5.36 10.55 -18.90
C GLN A 311 -6.29 9.43 -18.43
N THR A 312 -6.19 9.03 -17.16
CA THR A 312 -7.05 7.97 -16.59
C THR A 312 -8.48 8.45 -16.29
N SER A 313 -8.71 9.75 -16.14
CA SER A 313 -10.03 10.33 -15.87
C SER A 313 -10.87 10.61 -17.13
N LEU A 314 -10.27 10.51 -18.31
CA LEU A 314 -10.92 10.75 -19.61
C LEU A 314 -11.50 9.46 -20.25
N PHE A 315 -11.25 8.30 -19.66
CA PHE A 315 -11.77 6.98 -20.08
C PHE A 315 -12.44 6.27 -18.89
#